data_979102f5c5349a462b398fda1c9e40bf
#
_entry.id   979102f5c5349a462b398fda1c9e40bf
#
_cell.length_a   1.000
_cell.length_b   1.000
_cell.length_c   1.000
_cell.angle_alpha   90.00
_cell.angle_beta   90.00
_cell.angle_gamma   90.00
#
_symmetry.space_group_name_H-M   'P 1'
#
loop_
_entity.id
_entity.type
_entity.pdbx_description
1 polymer ?
#
loop_
_entity_poly.entity_id
_entity_poly.type
_entity_poly.pdbx_seq_one_letter_code
_entity_poly.pdbx_strand_id
1 'polypeptide(L)'
;MVTNSLIHQITLGREGKNWGYSMGLPKLEGIVDGVTQNTYTLVFSPTGSGKTSLALYSYIYKPLMEHLDDGNFKVIYYSLEMSAELLFAKLLSIYIFETYGIELSTKELLSKKKDYILSEEYYNIVKECMPWLHKVEKIITVYDKALNAETLYKSLSTELEKVGEFKDEGTRKVYIPNNEDLVTLVVIDHLSLVRRSSGRSLKEEMDLISAYLVTLRNRCKISPLVIMQANRNSSSMDRRKEGLNNLTINDTKDTGAPAQDAEVIVSLFNPYREHLNTYKGYEVKQLESNFRVITVLKNRYGEADVEIGCAFYGRTGVFAELPKPNEIYDYAKYSSPNWLLNKEDDNNVKDEKSNKKSNLNFIL
;
A
#
# COMPACT_ATOMS: atom_id res chain seq x y z
N MET A 1 -26.15 20.57 7.77
CA MET A 1 -25.45 21.42 8.75
C MET A 1 -24.22 20.61 9.25
N VAL A 2 -23.08 21.26 9.47
CA VAL A 2 -21.82 20.61 9.94
C VAL A 2 -22.03 19.79 11.21
N THR A 3 -22.83 20.31 12.15
CA THR A 3 -23.09 19.62 13.45
C THR A 3 -23.76 18.26 13.27
N ASN A 4 -24.74 18.14 12.36
CA ASN A 4 -25.41 16.86 12.09
C ASN A 4 -24.45 15.84 11.46
N SER A 5 -23.61 16.31 10.53
CA SER A 5 -22.58 15.48 9.92
C SER A 5 -21.54 15.00 10.96
N LEU A 6 -21.13 15.88 11.87
CA LEU A 6 -20.18 15.52 12.94
C LEU A 6 -20.77 14.49 13.90
N ILE A 7 -22.02 14.67 14.36
CA ILE A 7 -22.68 13.69 15.23
C ILE A 7 -22.85 12.35 14.51
N HIS A 8 -23.18 12.34 13.23
CA HIS A 8 -23.25 11.13 12.44
C HIS A 8 -21.90 10.40 12.39
N GLN A 9 -20.80 11.11 12.10
CA GLN A 9 -19.45 10.53 12.11
C GLN A 9 -19.04 9.97 13.48
N ILE A 10 -19.35 10.68 14.57
CA ILE A 10 -19.12 10.20 15.93
C ILE A 10 -19.92 8.91 16.20
N THR A 11 -21.16 8.83 15.74
CA THR A 11 -22.02 7.65 15.90
C THR A 11 -21.42 6.46 15.13
N LEU A 12 -21.02 6.64 13.87
CA LEU A 12 -20.35 5.62 13.07
C LEU A 12 -19.07 5.13 13.74
N GLY A 13 -18.27 6.05 14.31
CA GLY A 13 -17.05 5.69 15.04
C GLY A 13 -17.33 4.83 16.29
N ARG A 14 -18.38 5.16 17.06
CA ARG A 14 -18.82 4.35 18.20
C ARG A 14 -19.33 2.96 17.80
N GLU A 15 -19.82 2.80 16.59
CA GLU A 15 -20.26 1.53 16.02
C GLU A 15 -19.13 0.74 15.34
N GLY A 16 -17.89 1.27 15.36
CA GLY A 16 -16.72 0.65 14.70
C GLY A 16 -16.74 0.75 13.18
N LYS A 17 -17.58 1.60 12.61
CA LYS A 17 -17.76 1.76 11.15
C LYS A 17 -16.82 2.78 10.50
N ASN A 18 -16.04 3.51 11.30
CA ASN A 18 -15.07 4.51 10.81
C ASN A 18 -13.63 3.97 10.76
N TRP A 19 -13.45 2.68 10.93
CA TRP A 19 -12.12 2.07 10.83
C TRP A 19 -11.71 2.00 9.35
N GLY A 20 -10.43 2.27 9.11
CA GLY A 20 -9.84 2.04 7.80
C GLY A 20 -9.70 0.54 7.52
N TYR A 21 -9.63 0.19 6.25
CA TYR A 21 -9.45 -1.20 5.82
C TYR A 21 -8.05 -1.69 6.16
N SER A 22 -7.94 -2.98 6.47
CA SER A 22 -6.69 -3.58 6.90
C SER A 22 -5.58 -3.46 5.85
N MET A 23 -4.38 -3.20 6.32
CA MET A 23 -3.16 -3.12 5.51
C MET A 23 -2.30 -4.38 5.65
N GLY A 24 -2.67 -5.31 6.54
CA GLY A 24 -1.89 -6.49 6.86
C GLY A 24 -0.56 -6.21 7.57
N LEU A 25 -0.36 -4.97 8.03
CA LEU A 25 0.78 -4.48 8.79
C LEU A 25 0.26 -3.77 10.04
N PRO A 26 0.02 -4.50 11.15
CA PRO A 26 -0.74 -3.99 12.31
C PRO A 26 -0.14 -2.75 12.97
N LYS A 27 1.20 -2.61 13.03
CA LYS A 27 1.83 -1.40 13.59
C LYS A 27 1.65 -0.21 12.67
N LEU A 28 1.83 -0.39 11.34
CA LEU A 28 1.58 0.65 10.36
C LEU A 28 0.11 1.06 10.39
N GLU A 29 -0.78 0.08 10.38
CA GLU A 29 -2.23 0.28 10.44
C GLU A 29 -2.65 1.06 11.68
N GLY A 30 -2.11 0.71 12.86
CA GLY A 30 -2.37 1.44 14.10
C GLY A 30 -1.84 2.87 14.14
N ILE A 31 -0.92 3.25 13.23
CA ILE A 31 -0.39 4.62 13.14
C ILE A 31 -1.18 5.45 12.12
N VAL A 32 -1.52 4.86 10.96
CA VAL A 32 -2.15 5.59 9.84
C VAL A 32 -3.65 5.30 9.68
N ASP A 33 -4.25 4.59 10.64
CA ASP A 33 -5.68 4.22 10.68
C ASP A 33 -6.17 3.36 9.50
N GLY A 34 -5.24 2.61 8.85
CA GLY A 34 -5.58 1.76 7.69
C GLY A 34 -5.82 2.53 6.39
N VAL A 35 -6.52 1.90 5.44
CA VAL A 35 -6.92 2.54 4.18
C VAL A 35 -8.31 3.16 4.36
N THR A 36 -8.35 4.49 4.45
CA THR A 36 -9.57 5.25 4.72
C THR A 36 -10.02 6.08 3.53
N GLN A 37 -11.28 6.49 3.51
CA GLN A 37 -11.77 7.50 2.56
C GLN A 37 -11.08 8.86 2.78
N ASN A 38 -11.00 9.65 1.71
CA ASN A 38 -10.59 11.06 1.77
C ASN A 38 -9.19 11.30 2.36
N THR A 39 -8.28 10.33 2.25
CA THR A 39 -6.90 10.45 2.73
C THR A 39 -5.92 10.39 1.57
N TYR A 40 -5.12 11.44 1.40
CA TYR A 40 -4.04 11.48 0.41
C TYR A 40 -2.76 10.93 1.04
N THR A 41 -2.31 9.78 0.55
CA THR A 41 -1.07 9.13 0.98
C THR A 41 0.01 9.24 -0.08
N LEU A 42 1.21 9.63 0.31
CA LEU A 42 2.41 9.61 -0.50
C LEU A 42 3.33 8.48 -0.03
N VAL A 43 3.67 7.55 -0.92
CA VAL A 43 4.69 6.52 -0.68
C VAL A 43 5.91 6.81 -1.53
N PHE A 44 7.08 6.95 -0.92
CA PHE A 44 8.30 7.16 -1.69
C PHE A 44 9.47 6.33 -1.19
N SER A 45 10.38 6.01 -2.10
CA SER A 45 11.61 5.28 -1.78
C SER A 45 12.63 5.39 -2.92
N PRO A 46 13.90 5.05 -2.70
CA PRO A 46 14.85 4.79 -3.76
C PRO A 46 14.36 3.66 -4.68
N THR A 47 14.89 3.62 -5.92
CA THR A 47 14.57 2.55 -6.88
C THR A 47 14.90 1.17 -6.30
N GLY A 48 14.02 0.19 -6.50
CA GLY A 48 14.24 -1.20 -6.09
C GLY A 48 14.06 -1.47 -4.59
N SER A 49 13.54 -0.52 -3.79
CA SER A 49 13.22 -0.75 -2.38
C SER A 49 11.93 -1.55 -2.16
N GLY A 50 11.03 -1.61 -3.16
CA GLY A 50 9.76 -2.35 -3.07
C GLY A 50 8.51 -1.49 -2.90
N LYS A 51 8.56 -0.18 -3.23
CA LYS A 51 7.42 0.76 -3.08
C LYS A 51 6.13 0.29 -3.76
N THR A 52 6.21 -0.14 -5.03
CA THR A 52 5.07 -0.72 -5.76
C THR A 52 4.53 -1.97 -5.08
N SER A 53 5.42 -2.85 -4.58
CA SER A 53 5.01 -4.06 -3.87
C SER A 53 4.35 -3.75 -2.52
N LEU A 54 4.81 -2.72 -1.79
CA LEU A 54 4.15 -2.24 -0.58
C LEU A 54 2.75 -1.70 -0.89
N ALA A 55 2.62 -0.91 -1.96
CA ALA A 55 1.32 -0.41 -2.39
C ALA A 55 0.37 -1.56 -2.78
N LEU A 56 0.85 -2.53 -3.57
CA LEU A 56 0.05 -3.69 -3.98
C LEU A 56 -0.36 -4.56 -2.79
N TYR A 57 0.56 -4.83 -1.86
CA TYR A 57 0.28 -5.68 -0.71
C TYR A 57 -0.63 -4.99 0.31
N SER A 58 -0.22 -3.82 0.82
CA SER A 58 -0.87 -3.22 1.98
C SER A 58 -2.05 -2.29 1.63
N TYR A 59 -2.00 -1.60 0.48
CA TYR A 59 -3.06 -0.66 0.14
C TYR A 59 -4.10 -1.22 -0.83
N ILE A 60 -3.79 -2.34 -1.50
CA ILE A 60 -4.70 -2.93 -2.49
C ILE A 60 -5.10 -4.34 -2.09
N TYR A 61 -4.15 -5.27 -1.97
CA TYR A 61 -4.45 -6.69 -1.76
C TYR A 61 -5.16 -6.95 -0.42
N LYS A 62 -4.67 -6.39 0.69
CA LYS A 62 -5.28 -6.61 2.00
C LYS A 62 -6.68 -6.01 2.11
N PRO A 63 -6.93 -4.72 1.74
CA PRO A 63 -8.28 -4.19 1.66
C PRO A 63 -9.20 -4.96 0.71
N LEU A 64 -8.67 -5.40 -0.45
CA LEU A 64 -9.42 -6.17 -1.42
C LEU A 64 -9.89 -7.52 -0.86
N MET A 65 -9.05 -8.22 -0.09
CA MET A 65 -9.43 -9.49 0.53
C MET A 65 -10.51 -9.32 1.59
N GLU A 66 -10.53 -8.20 2.30
CA GLU A 66 -11.54 -7.84 3.29
C GLU A 66 -12.88 -7.48 2.61
N HIS A 67 -12.84 -6.82 1.44
CA HIS A 67 -14.00 -6.23 0.76
C HIS A 67 -14.26 -6.80 -0.65
N LEU A 68 -13.92 -8.08 -0.87
CA LEU A 68 -13.98 -8.72 -2.19
C LEU A 68 -15.41 -8.80 -2.77
N ASP A 69 -16.41 -8.93 -1.91
CA ASP A 69 -17.80 -9.25 -2.29
C ASP A 69 -18.86 -8.24 -1.82
N ASP A 70 -18.48 -7.21 -1.06
CA ASP A 70 -19.43 -6.26 -0.46
C ASP A 70 -19.64 -4.96 -1.26
N GLY A 71 -18.81 -4.73 -2.28
CA GLY A 71 -18.88 -3.53 -3.12
C GLY A 71 -18.37 -2.24 -2.45
N ASN A 72 -17.66 -2.32 -1.33
CA ASN A 72 -17.18 -1.18 -0.57
C ASN A 72 -15.76 -0.73 -0.95
N PHE A 73 -15.09 -1.44 -1.85
CA PHE A 73 -13.74 -1.11 -2.30
C PHE A 73 -13.64 -1.04 -3.81
N LYS A 74 -13.04 0.03 -4.33
CA LYS A 74 -12.71 0.21 -5.74
C LYS A 74 -11.30 0.80 -5.88
N VAL A 75 -10.55 0.29 -6.85
CA VAL A 75 -9.20 0.77 -7.17
C VAL A 75 -9.17 1.28 -8.60
N ILE A 76 -8.66 2.51 -8.78
CA ILE A 76 -8.35 3.09 -10.08
C ILE A 76 -6.84 3.24 -10.11
N TYR A 77 -6.16 2.37 -10.88
CA TYR A 77 -4.71 2.26 -10.88
C TYR A 77 -4.11 2.82 -12.17
N TYR A 78 -3.38 3.91 -12.06
CA TYR A 78 -2.56 4.44 -13.15
C TYR A 78 -1.17 3.82 -13.08
N SER A 79 -0.97 2.75 -13.86
CA SER A 79 0.28 2.00 -13.94
C SER A 79 1.16 2.56 -15.05
N LEU A 80 2.08 3.45 -14.70
CA LEU A 80 2.93 4.12 -15.67
C LEU A 80 4.25 3.37 -15.92
N GLU A 81 4.56 2.37 -15.10
CA GLU A 81 5.81 1.59 -15.18
C GLU A 81 5.59 0.18 -15.71
N MET A 82 4.44 -0.44 -15.45
CA MET A 82 4.19 -1.84 -15.80
C MET A 82 2.83 -2.03 -16.47
N SER A 83 2.69 -3.12 -17.26
CA SER A 83 1.42 -3.47 -17.88
C SER A 83 0.40 -4.01 -16.86
N ALA A 84 -0.89 -3.96 -17.24
CA ALA A 84 -1.97 -4.51 -16.42
C ALA A 84 -1.75 -5.99 -16.09
N GLU A 85 -1.34 -6.80 -17.08
CA GLU A 85 -1.10 -8.24 -16.89
C GLU A 85 0.00 -8.50 -15.84
N LEU A 86 1.07 -7.67 -15.82
CA LEU A 86 2.15 -7.81 -14.84
C LEU A 86 1.67 -7.43 -13.45
N LEU A 87 0.81 -6.42 -13.33
CA LEU A 87 0.19 -6.01 -12.07
C LEU A 87 -0.68 -7.15 -11.50
N PHE A 88 -1.58 -7.71 -12.33
CA PHE A 88 -2.43 -8.83 -11.92
C PHE A 88 -1.61 -10.09 -11.60
N ALA A 89 -0.53 -10.37 -12.33
CA ALA A 89 0.37 -11.47 -12.01
C ALA A 89 1.08 -11.29 -10.66
N LYS A 90 1.38 -10.04 -10.25
CA LYS A 90 1.90 -9.75 -8.89
C LYS A 90 0.86 -10.00 -7.81
N LEU A 91 -0.38 -9.56 -8.01
CA LEU A 91 -1.48 -9.84 -7.07
C LEU A 91 -1.75 -11.33 -6.96
N LEU A 92 -1.72 -12.07 -8.09
CA LEU A 92 -1.87 -13.52 -8.11
C LEU A 92 -0.73 -14.23 -7.36
N SER A 93 0.51 -13.75 -7.47
CA SER A 93 1.66 -14.27 -6.72
C SER A 93 1.45 -14.15 -5.20
N ILE A 94 0.95 -12.99 -4.74
CA ILE A 94 0.60 -12.77 -3.33
C ILE A 94 -0.52 -13.74 -2.91
N TYR A 95 -1.59 -13.83 -3.70
CA TYR A 95 -2.76 -14.66 -3.41
C TYR A 95 -2.41 -16.14 -3.31
N ILE A 96 -1.62 -16.67 -4.27
CA ILE A 96 -1.16 -18.07 -4.25
C ILE A 96 -0.34 -18.34 -2.98
N PHE A 97 0.54 -17.43 -2.59
CA PHE A 97 1.31 -17.62 -1.37
C PHE A 97 0.42 -17.62 -0.13
N GLU A 98 -0.48 -16.64 0.04
CA GLU A 98 -1.32 -16.56 1.23
C GLU A 98 -2.38 -17.66 1.32
N THR A 99 -2.83 -18.20 0.17
CA THR A 99 -3.87 -19.22 0.14
C THR A 99 -3.31 -20.65 0.18
N TYR A 100 -2.20 -20.90 -0.54
CA TYR A 100 -1.65 -22.24 -0.74
C TYR A 100 -0.27 -22.44 -0.11
N GLY A 101 0.36 -21.38 0.43
CA GLY A 101 1.72 -21.45 0.97
C GLY A 101 2.80 -21.63 -0.09
N ILE A 102 2.50 -21.41 -1.37
CA ILE A 102 3.41 -21.67 -2.49
C ILE A 102 4.08 -20.38 -2.94
N GLU A 103 5.41 -20.39 -2.93
CA GLU A 103 6.21 -19.27 -3.42
C GLU A 103 6.39 -19.34 -4.94
N LEU A 104 5.53 -18.64 -5.69
CA LEU A 104 5.66 -18.46 -7.14
C LEU A 104 5.90 -16.99 -7.44
N SER A 105 7.06 -16.69 -8.04
CA SER A 105 7.35 -15.35 -8.52
C SER A 105 6.57 -15.04 -9.81
N THR A 106 6.35 -13.75 -10.07
CA THR A 106 5.74 -13.29 -11.33
C THR A 106 6.46 -13.81 -12.59
N LYS A 107 7.80 -13.97 -12.52
CA LYS A 107 8.59 -14.53 -13.63
C LYS A 107 8.30 -16.02 -13.84
N GLU A 108 8.08 -16.75 -12.79
CA GLU A 108 7.73 -18.18 -12.83
C GLU A 108 6.29 -18.36 -13.29
N LEU A 109 5.34 -17.60 -12.76
CA LEU A 109 3.94 -17.61 -13.23
C LEU A 109 3.83 -17.38 -14.75
N LEU A 110 4.62 -16.44 -15.29
CA LEU A 110 4.61 -16.11 -16.71
C LEU A 110 5.61 -16.93 -17.54
N SER A 111 6.30 -17.91 -16.94
CA SER A 111 7.36 -18.73 -17.58
C SER A 111 8.41 -17.87 -18.30
N LYS A 112 8.74 -16.69 -17.76
CA LYS A 112 9.74 -15.75 -18.31
C LYS A 112 11.16 -15.98 -17.80
N LYS A 113 11.37 -17.00 -16.97
CA LYS A 113 12.68 -17.40 -16.47
C LYS A 113 13.27 -18.42 -17.45
N LYS A 114 14.55 -18.22 -17.84
CA LYS A 114 15.24 -19.16 -18.71
C LYS A 114 15.21 -20.56 -18.09
N ASP A 115 14.97 -21.56 -18.90
CA ASP A 115 14.92 -22.98 -18.53
C ASP A 115 13.86 -23.32 -17.45
N TYR A 116 12.83 -22.47 -17.32
CA TYR A 116 11.71 -22.70 -16.43
C TYR A 116 10.38 -22.58 -17.15
N ILE A 117 9.62 -23.65 -17.11
CA ILE A 117 8.23 -23.71 -17.58
C ILE A 117 7.37 -24.04 -16.36
N LEU A 118 6.26 -23.31 -16.18
CA LEU A 118 5.33 -23.56 -15.10
C LEU A 118 4.82 -24.98 -15.18
N SER A 119 4.95 -25.76 -14.09
CA SER A 119 4.50 -27.15 -14.04
C SER A 119 2.99 -27.26 -14.20
N GLU A 120 2.49 -28.43 -14.66
CA GLU A 120 1.05 -28.67 -14.77
C GLU A 120 0.35 -28.56 -13.41
N GLU A 121 0.99 -29.00 -12.34
CA GLU A 121 0.53 -28.86 -10.96
C GLU A 121 0.25 -27.40 -10.62
N TYR A 122 1.25 -26.51 -10.79
CA TYR A 122 1.10 -25.07 -10.50
C TYR A 122 0.15 -24.39 -11.48
N TYR A 123 0.11 -24.84 -12.73
CA TYR A 123 -0.86 -24.33 -13.70
C TYR A 123 -2.31 -24.66 -13.30
N ASN A 124 -2.56 -25.82 -12.70
CA ASN A 124 -3.86 -26.17 -12.16
C ASN A 124 -4.26 -25.26 -10.99
N ILE A 125 -3.33 -24.96 -10.08
CA ILE A 125 -3.55 -23.97 -9.00
C ILE A 125 -3.89 -22.60 -9.59
N VAL A 126 -3.17 -22.15 -10.62
CA VAL A 126 -3.51 -20.89 -11.31
C VAL A 126 -4.94 -20.91 -11.87
N LYS A 127 -5.37 -22.02 -12.46
CA LYS A 127 -6.78 -22.20 -12.96
C LYS A 127 -7.80 -22.12 -11.82
N GLU A 128 -7.50 -22.68 -10.65
CA GLU A 128 -8.34 -22.57 -9.45
C GLU A 128 -8.45 -21.14 -8.91
N CYS A 129 -7.43 -20.31 -9.11
CA CYS A 129 -7.44 -18.90 -8.73
C CYS A 129 -8.24 -17.99 -9.68
N MET A 130 -8.62 -18.46 -10.89
CA MET A 130 -9.31 -17.62 -11.88
C MET A 130 -10.62 -17.01 -11.41
N PRO A 131 -11.50 -17.69 -10.64
CA PRO A 131 -12.70 -17.07 -10.10
C PRO A 131 -12.41 -15.88 -9.18
N TRP A 132 -11.38 -15.97 -8.35
CA TRP A 132 -10.90 -14.86 -7.54
C TRP A 132 -10.40 -13.71 -8.43
N LEU A 133 -9.56 -13.99 -9.41
CA LEU A 133 -9.01 -13.00 -10.31
C LEU A 133 -10.09 -12.24 -11.08
N HIS A 134 -11.15 -12.92 -11.53
CA HIS A 134 -12.31 -12.28 -12.16
C HIS A 134 -13.07 -11.32 -11.23
N LYS A 135 -13.11 -11.61 -9.91
CA LYS A 135 -13.66 -10.66 -8.94
C LYS A 135 -12.75 -9.43 -8.80
N VAL A 136 -11.44 -9.65 -8.73
CA VAL A 136 -10.43 -8.57 -8.67
C VAL A 136 -10.52 -7.62 -9.87
N GLU A 137 -10.69 -8.14 -11.09
CA GLU A 137 -10.86 -7.35 -12.31
C GLU A 137 -12.09 -6.42 -12.26
N LYS A 138 -13.13 -6.76 -11.52
CA LYS A 138 -14.30 -5.88 -11.34
C LYS A 138 -14.03 -4.73 -10.37
N ILE A 139 -13.12 -4.94 -9.41
CA ILE A 139 -12.77 -3.96 -8.38
C ILE A 139 -11.66 -3.03 -8.88
N ILE A 140 -10.67 -3.54 -9.63
CA ILE A 140 -9.49 -2.79 -10.05
C ILE A 140 -9.62 -2.41 -11.54
N THR A 141 -9.67 -1.11 -11.82
CA THR A 141 -9.53 -0.58 -13.18
C THR A 141 -8.08 -0.11 -13.39
N VAL A 142 -7.39 -0.62 -14.41
CA VAL A 142 -5.99 -0.29 -14.70
C VAL A 142 -5.87 0.57 -15.95
N TYR A 143 -5.14 1.67 -15.83
CA TYR A 143 -4.71 2.52 -16.94
C TYR A 143 -3.19 2.40 -17.07
N ASP A 144 -2.70 1.65 -18.05
CA ASP A 144 -1.27 1.36 -18.27
C ASP A 144 -0.66 2.17 -19.44
N LYS A 145 -1.34 3.22 -19.87
CA LYS A 145 -0.84 4.16 -20.88
C LYS A 145 -0.37 5.44 -20.23
N ALA A 146 0.74 5.96 -20.72
CA ALA A 146 1.27 7.23 -20.26
C ALA A 146 0.26 8.37 -20.49
N LEU A 147 0.00 9.18 -19.47
CA LEU A 147 -1.00 10.24 -19.44
C LEU A 147 -0.42 11.53 -18.84
N ASN A 148 -1.07 12.63 -19.13
CA ASN A 148 -0.81 13.94 -18.55
C ASN A 148 -1.93 14.32 -17.55
N ALA A 149 -1.82 15.48 -16.91
CA ALA A 149 -2.76 15.93 -15.89
C ALA A 149 -4.22 15.99 -16.39
N GLU A 150 -4.45 16.52 -17.59
CA GLU A 150 -5.77 16.68 -18.18
C GLU A 150 -6.41 15.31 -18.51
N THR A 151 -5.63 14.39 -19.08
CA THR A 151 -6.14 13.04 -19.40
C THR A 151 -6.38 12.22 -18.13
N LEU A 152 -5.55 12.40 -17.09
CA LEU A 152 -5.79 11.80 -15.79
C LEU A 152 -7.10 12.32 -15.18
N TYR A 153 -7.27 13.64 -15.10
CA TYR A 153 -8.48 14.24 -14.55
C TYR A 153 -9.74 13.76 -15.29
N LYS A 154 -9.70 13.73 -16.62
CA LYS A 154 -10.82 13.27 -17.46
C LYS A 154 -11.17 11.81 -17.21
N SER A 155 -10.16 10.91 -17.26
CA SER A 155 -10.37 9.47 -17.04
C SER A 155 -10.86 9.19 -15.63
N LEU A 156 -10.31 9.87 -14.63
CA LEU A 156 -10.73 9.73 -13.24
C LEU A 156 -12.16 10.22 -13.03
N SER A 157 -12.55 11.35 -13.62
CA SER A 157 -13.94 11.85 -13.58
C SER A 157 -14.91 10.84 -14.20
N THR A 158 -14.54 10.23 -15.34
CA THR A 158 -15.36 9.18 -15.98
C THR A 158 -15.51 7.93 -15.11
N GLU A 159 -14.44 7.52 -14.39
CA GLU A 159 -14.55 6.39 -13.45
C GLU A 159 -15.42 6.72 -12.24
N LEU A 160 -15.38 7.96 -11.74
CA LEU A 160 -16.22 8.42 -10.65
C LEU A 160 -17.69 8.47 -11.03
N GLU A 161 -18.02 8.83 -12.29
CA GLU A 161 -19.40 8.80 -12.80
C GLU A 161 -20.02 7.39 -12.86
N LYS A 162 -19.19 6.32 -12.83
CA LYS A 162 -19.69 4.93 -12.73
C LYS A 162 -20.16 4.56 -11.33
N VAL A 163 -19.64 5.24 -10.31
CA VAL A 163 -19.89 4.95 -8.88
C VAL A 163 -20.59 6.09 -8.14
N GLY A 164 -21.06 7.11 -8.88
CA GLY A 164 -21.79 8.25 -8.35
C GLY A 164 -22.22 9.20 -9.47
N GLU A 165 -22.77 10.32 -9.11
CA GLU A 165 -23.21 11.33 -10.08
C GLU A 165 -22.78 12.74 -9.64
N PHE A 166 -22.53 13.62 -10.63
CA PHE A 166 -22.28 15.03 -10.40
C PHE A 166 -23.58 15.80 -10.63
N LYS A 167 -24.19 16.36 -9.57
CA LYS A 167 -25.39 17.21 -9.63
C LYS A 167 -25.04 18.68 -9.56
N ASP A 168 -25.74 19.49 -10.33
CA ASP A 168 -25.66 20.95 -10.26
C ASP A 168 -26.57 21.47 -9.12
N GLU A 169 -25.94 22.04 -8.06
CA GLU A 169 -26.63 22.73 -6.97
C GLU A 169 -26.34 24.23 -7.06
N GLY A 170 -27.09 24.92 -7.89
CA GLY A 170 -26.91 26.35 -8.15
C GLY A 170 -25.56 26.64 -8.83
N THR A 171 -24.62 27.24 -8.09
CA THR A 171 -23.28 27.56 -8.62
C THR A 171 -22.24 26.47 -8.42
N ARG A 172 -22.58 25.33 -7.80
CA ARG A 172 -21.66 24.27 -7.45
C ARG A 172 -22.11 22.94 -8.04
N LYS A 173 -21.12 22.16 -8.53
CA LYS A 173 -21.33 20.74 -8.81
C LYS A 173 -20.98 19.94 -7.55
N VAL A 174 -21.96 19.21 -7.03
CA VAL A 174 -21.80 18.30 -5.87
C VAL A 174 -21.73 16.87 -6.40
N TYR A 175 -20.82 16.08 -5.86
CA TYR A 175 -20.74 14.65 -6.16
C TYR A 175 -21.56 13.87 -5.13
N ILE A 176 -22.41 12.98 -5.60
CA ILE A 176 -23.24 12.09 -4.77
C ILE A 176 -22.81 10.67 -5.11
N PRO A 177 -22.13 9.94 -4.19
CA PRO A 177 -21.75 8.56 -4.42
C PRO A 177 -23.00 7.65 -4.40
N ASN A 178 -22.99 6.58 -5.20
CA ASN A 178 -24.03 5.55 -5.17
C ASN A 178 -23.96 4.72 -3.87
N ASN A 179 -22.78 4.64 -3.26
CA ASN A 179 -22.52 4.00 -1.97
C ASN A 179 -21.62 4.92 -1.13
N GLU A 180 -22.11 5.36 0.03
CA GLU A 180 -21.38 6.29 0.92
C GLU A 180 -20.19 5.60 1.62
N ASP A 181 -20.24 4.28 1.78
CA ASP A 181 -19.19 3.48 2.41
C ASP A 181 -18.07 3.09 1.43
N LEU A 182 -18.23 3.36 0.13
CA LEU A 182 -17.24 3.00 -0.90
C LEU A 182 -15.93 3.75 -0.70
N VAL A 183 -14.85 3.03 -0.42
CA VAL A 183 -13.49 3.56 -0.51
C VAL A 183 -12.99 3.45 -1.94
N THR A 184 -12.81 4.59 -2.61
CA THR A 184 -12.22 4.65 -3.95
C THR A 184 -10.75 5.03 -3.84
N LEU A 185 -9.87 4.04 -3.94
CA LEU A 185 -8.42 4.22 -3.95
C LEU A 185 -7.94 4.59 -5.36
N VAL A 186 -7.27 5.74 -5.50
CA VAL A 186 -6.68 6.20 -6.77
C VAL A 186 -5.16 6.12 -6.69
N VAL A 187 -4.58 5.17 -7.39
CA VAL A 187 -3.14 4.90 -7.34
C VAL A 187 -2.43 5.48 -8.57
N ILE A 188 -1.31 6.18 -8.35
CA ILE A 188 -0.41 6.64 -9.41
C ILE A 188 0.97 6.02 -9.20
N ASP A 189 1.36 5.06 -10.03
CA ASP A 189 2.62 4.33 -9.93
C ASP A 189 3.44 4.43 -11.22
N HIS A 190 4.48 5.26 -11.24
CA HIS A 190 4.82 6.31 -10.27
C HIS A 190 4.78 7.68 -10.96
N LEU A 191 4.49 8.70 -10.17
CA LEU A 191 4.18 10.05 -10.63
C LEU A 191 5.24 10.68 -11.56
N SER A 192 6.53 10.35 -11.39
CA SER A 192 7.60 10.90 -12.24
C SER A 192 7.59 10.40 -13.71
N LEU A 193 6.73 9.43 -14.04
CA LEU A 193 6.58 8.89 -15.42
C LEU A 193 5.42 9.52 -16.19
N VAL A 194 4.73 10.51 -15.63
CA VAL A 194 3.67 11.23 -16.34
C VAL A 194 4.24 11.98 -17.56
N ARG A 195 3.43 12.10 -18.60
CA ARG A 195 3.79 12.89 -19.80
C ARG A 195 3.61 14.37 -19.50
N ARG A 196 4.54 15.16 -20.02
CA ARG A 196 4.42 16.63 -19.99
C ARG A 196 3.46 17.09 -21.08
N SER A 197 2.56 17.98 -20.71
CA SER A 197 1.79 18.77 -21.65
C SER A 197 2.69 19.83 -22.33
N SER A 198 2.31 20.28 -23.52
CA SER A 198 3.07 21.32 -24.23
C SER A 198 3.19 22.58 -23.37
N GLY A 199 4.42 23.07 -23.23
CA GLY A 199 4.72 24.30 -22.47
C GLY A 199 4.88 24.10 -20.95
N ARG A 200 4.77 22.87 -20.42
CA ARG A 200 4.98 22.59 -18.98
C ARG A 200 6.25 21.79 -18.72
N SER A 201 6.90 22.08 -17.63
CA SER A 201 7.95 21.22 -17.05
C SER A 201 7.32 19.97 -16.39
N LEU A 202 8.12 18.93 -16.16
CA LEU A 202 7.64 17.74 -15.43
C LEU A 202 7.15 18.07 -14.01
N LYS A 203 7.82 19.02 -13.36
CA LYS A 203 7.42 19.48 -12.03
C LYS A 203 6.03 20.13 -12.06
N GLU A 204 5.78 21.06 -12.98
CA GLU A 204 4.47 21.71 -13.12
C GLU A 204 3.36 20.72 -13.45
N GLU A 205 3.66 19.67 -14.23
CA GLU A 205 2.71 18.61 -14.54
C GLU A 205 2.36 17.79 -13.29
N MET A 206 3.36 17.41 -12.49
CA MET A 206 3.16 16.68 -11.25
C MET A 206 2.42 17.52 -10.19
N ASP A 207 2.76 18.79 -10.07
CA ASP A 207 2.09 19.73 -9.16
C ASP A 207 0.60 19.90 -9.55
N LEU A 208 0.30 19.97 -10.85
CA LEU A 208 -1.08 20.04 -11.35
C LEU A 208 -1.87 18.74 -11.09
N ILE A 209 -1.24 17.58 -11.28
CA ILE A 209 -1.86 16.29 -10.92
C ILE A 209 -2.20 16.25 -9.44
N SER A 210 -1.27 16.68 -8.56
CA SER A 210 -1.52 16.75 -7.13
C SER A 210 -2.71 17.66 -6.80
N ALA A 211 -2.77 18.84 -7.40
CA ALA A 211 -3.90 19.77 -7.23
C ALA A 211 -5.25 19.17 -7.66
N TYR A 212 -5.28 18.42 -8.77
CA TYR A 212 -6.48 17.71 -9.22
C TYR A 212 -6.87 16.60 -8.24
N LEU A 213 -5.91 15.84 -7.73
CA LEU A 213 -6.18 14.81 -6.72
C LEU A 213 -6.76 15.40 -5.43
N VAL A 214 -6.19 16.51 -4.94
CA VAL A 214 -6.74 17.25 -3.78
C VAL A 214 -8.15 17.72 -4.05
N THR A 215 -8.40 18.26 -5.24
CA THR A 215 -9.75 18.74 -5.62
C THR A 215 -10.77 17.59 -5.62
N LEU A 216 -10.43 16.46 -6.25
CA LEU A 216 -11.32 15.30 -6.34
C LEU A 216 -11.45 14.59 -4.99
N ARG A 217 -10.39 14.53 -4.18
CA ARG A 217 -10.45 14.04 -2.80
C ARG A 217 -11.51 14.82 -2.00
N ASN A 218 -11.42 16.15 -2.02
CA ASN A 218 -12.33 17.01 -1.26
C ASN A 218 -13.78 16.97 -1.77
N ARG A 219 -13.99 16.72 -3.08
CA ARG A 219 -15.31 16.69 -3.70
C ARG A 219 -15.96 15.33 -3.71
N CYS A 220 -15.17 14.30 -3.98
CA CYS A 220 -15.65 12.92 -4.26
C CYS A 220 -15.21 11.91 -3.20
N LYS A 221 -14.52 12.35 -2.13
CA LYS A 221 -14.00 11.50 -1.05
C LYS A 221 -13.07 10.37 -1.52
N ILE A 222 -12.41 10.53 -2.68
CA ILE A 222 -11.41 9.56 -3.14
C ILE A 222 -10.20 9.56 -2.20
N SER A 223 -9.44 8.48 -2.23
CA SER A 223 -8.19 8.32 -1.46
C SER A 223 -7.01 8.19 -2.42
N PRO A 224 -6.30 9.30 -2.72
CA PRO A 224 -5.12 9.25 -3.55
C PRO A 224 -3.98 8.50 -2.86
N LEU A 225 -3.37 7.54 -3.57
CA LEU A 225 -2.10 6.89 -3.22
C LEU A 225 -1.08 7.20 -4.32
N VAL A 226 -0.21 8.15 -4.06
CA VAL A 226 0.81 8.57 -5.01
C VAL A 226 2.13 7.91 -4.66
N ILE A 227 2.71 7.19 -5.64
CA ILE A 227 4.01 6.56 -5.50
C ILE A 227 5.06 7.43 -6.19
N MET A 228 6.18 7.69 -5.51
CA MET A 228 7.26 8.50 -6.00
C MET A 228 8.63 7.86 -5.79
N GLN A 229 9.57 8.23 -6.62
CA GLN A 229 10.97 7.89 -6.42
C GLN A 229 11.65 8.96 -5.56
N ALA A 230 12.43 8.52 -4.56
CA ALA A 230 13.25 9.43 -3.78
C ALA A 230 14.32 10.11 -4.66
N ASN A 231 14.67 11.34 -4.30
CA ASN A 231 15.75 12.09 -4.93
C ASN A 231 17.07 11.28 -4.89
N ARG A 232 17.90 11.40 -5.93
CA ARG A 232 19.20 10.72 -6.01
C ARG A 232 20.14 11.09 -4.88
N ASN A 233 20.04 12.29 -4.32
CA ASN A 233 20.84 12.74 -3.21
C ASN A 233 20.53 12.01 -1.89
N SER A 234 19.37 11.35 -1.79
CA SER A 234 19.01 10.56 -0.60
C SER A 234 20.01 9.41 -0.30
N SER A 235 20.72 8.94 -1.32
CA SER A 235 21.72 7.86 -1.23
C SER A 235 23.16 8.37 -1.49
N SER A 236 23.44 9.67 -1.27
CA SER A 236 24.77 10.23 -1.50
C SER A 236 25.81 9.70 -0.51
N MET A 237 27.08 9.59 -0.98
CA MET A 237 28.18 9.11 -0.12
C MET A 237 28.40 10.00 1.11
N ASP A 238 28.15 11.30 1.00
CA ASP A 238 28.35 12.24 2.12
C ASP A 238 27.33 11.98 3.23
N ARG A 239 26.06 11.78 2.91
CA ARG A 239 25.03 11.39 3.90
C ARG A 239 25.35 10.06 4.59
N ARG A 240 25.88 9.08 3.84
CA ARG A 240 26.31 7.79 4.40
C ARG A 240 27.46 7.93 5.39
N LYS A 241 28.44 8.78 5.08
CA LYS A 241 29.60 9.06 5.97
C LYS A 241 29.15 9.76 7.26
N GLU A 242 28.10 10.58 7.18
CA GLU A 242 27.53 11.29 8.34
C GLU A 242 26.51 10.43 9.12
N GLY A 243 26.29 9.17 8.71
CA GLY A 243 25.31 8.28 9.35
C GLY A 243 23.85 8.67 9.08
N LEU A 244 23.60 9.61 8.16
CA LEU A 244 22.26 10.09 7.79
C LEU A 244 21.63 9.19 6.73
N ASN A 245 21.44 7.91 7.07
CA ASN A 245 20.90 6.92 6.12
C ASN A 245 19.37 6.93 5.99
N ASN A 246 18.67 7.61 6.92
CA ASN A 246 17.22 7.67 6.93
C ASN A 246 16.68 8.57 5.83
N LEU A 247 15.58 8.18 5.22
CA LEU A 247 14.82 9.04 4.31
C LEU A 247 14.09 10.12 5.12
N THR A 248 14.00 11.31 4.56
CA THR A 248 13.30 12.46 5.13
C THR A 248 12.33 13.04 4.10
N ILE A 249 11.38 13.86 4.52
CA ILE A 249 10.47 14.58 3.62
C ILE A 249 11.25 15.40 2.58
N ASN A 250 12.43 15.88 2.93
CA ASN A 250 13.30 16.62 2.01
C ASN A 250 13.80 15.79 0.81
N ASP A 251 13.77 14.46 0.92
CA ASP A 251 14.15 13.57 -0.18
C ASP A 251 13.08 13.47 -1.27
N THR A 252 11.92 14.13 -1.09
CA THR A 252 10.87 14.33 -2.09
C THR A 252 11.00 15.66 -2.86
N LYS A 253 12.06 16.42 -2.66
CA LYS A 253 12.19 17.86 -3.05
C LYS A 253 12.04 18.21 -4.52
N ASP A 254 12.21 17.27 -5.43
CA ASP A 254 12.02 17.58 -6.86
C ASP A 254 10.53 17.77 -7.23
N THR A 255 9.62 17.53 -6.27
CA THR A 255 8.16 17.57 -6.43
C THR A 255 7.50 18.13 -5.17
N GLY A 256 7.48 19.45 -5.01
CA GLY A 256 7.02 20.10 -3.78
C GLY A 256 5.56 19.84 -3.41
N ALA A 257 4.64 19.91 -4.39
CA ALA A 257 3.21 19.87 -4.12
C ALA A 257 2.72 18.52 -3.56
N PRO A 258 3.04 17.34 -4.12
CA PRO A 258 2.53 16.06 -3.57
C PRO A 258 2.89 15.83 -2.10
N ALA A 259 4.10 16.21 -1.66
CA ALA A 259 4.52 16.07 -0.26
C ALA A 259 3.82 17.09 0.67
N GLN A 260 3.51 18.29 0.17
CA GLN A 260 2.75 19.27 0.92
C GLN A 260 1.27 18.87 1.06
N ASP A 261 0.68 18.39 -0.03
CA ASP A 261 -0.73 18.04 -0.16
C ASP A 261 -1.11 16.75 0.60
N ALA A 262 -0.19 15.78 0.67
CA ALA A 262 -0.44 14.51 1.34
C ALA A 262 -0.70 14.70 2.85
N GLU A 263 -1.70 14.00 3.38
CA GLU A 263 -1.96 13.87 4.82
C GLU A 263 -1.00 12.88 5.46
N VAL A 264 -0.68 11.81 4.76
CA VAL A 264 0.20 10.73 5.22
C VAL A 264 1.38 10.61 4.26
N ILE A 265 2.61 10.56 4.79
CA ILE A 265 3.81 10.28 3.99
C ILE A 265 4.52 9.10 4.59
N VAL A 266 4.67 8.06 3.77
CA VAL A 266 5.35 6.82 4.12
C VAL A 266 6.61 6.68 3.26
N SER A 267 7.74 6.43 3.88
CA SER A 267 8.96 6.05 3.16
C SER A 267 9.31 4.59 3.37
N LEU A 268 9.95 3.99 2.37
CA LEU A 268 10.45 2.62 2.42
C LEU A 268 11.96 2.61 2.17
N PHE A 269 12.71 2.17 3.17
CA PHE A 269 14.16 2.12 3.15
C PHE A 269 14.67 0.67 3.10
N ASN A 270 15.78 0.43 2.37
CA ASN A 270 16.45 -0.86 2.29
C ASN A 270 17.88 -0.74 2.84
N PRO A 271 18.12 -1.02 4.12
CA PRO A 271 19.43 -0.91 4.73
C PRO A 271 20.49 -1.84 4.13
N TYR A 272 20.11 -3.05 3.69
CA TYR A 272 21.02 -4.01 3.06
C TYR A 272 21.62 -3.46 1.77
N ARG A 273 20.81 -2.78 0.94
CA ARG A 273 21.28 -2.15 -0.31
C ARG A 273 22.25 -1.00 -0.06
N GLU A 274 22.16 -0.37 1.10
CA GLU A 274 23.07 0.68 1.54
C GLU A 274 24.31 0.10 2.26
N HIS A 275 24.50 -1.23 2.20
CA HIS A 275 25.62 -1.97 2.79
C HIS A 275 25.75 -1.81 4.31
N LEU A 276 24.64 -1.59 5.01
CA LEU A 276 24.61 -1.55 6.47
C LEU A 276 24.61 -2.96 7.04
N ASN A 277 25.46 -3.22 8.02
CA ASN A 277 25.47 -4.50 8.73
C ASN A 277 24.37 -4.59 9.78
N THR A 278 24.09 -3.46 10.43
CA THR A 278 23.02 -3.32 11.44
C THR A 278 22.22 -2.05 11.19
N TYR A 279 20.97 -2.02 11.63
CA TYR A 279 20.14 -0.82 11.59
C TYR A 279 19.15 -0.82 12.76
N LYS A 280 19.22 0.20 13.64
CA LYS A 280 18.34 0.34 14.81
C LYS A 280 18.22 -0.93 15.65
N GLY A 281 19.32 -1.68 15.78
CA GLY A 281 19.39 -2.93 16.52
C GLY A 281 19.03 -4.19 15.73
N TYR A 282 18.52 -4.08 14.51
CA TYR A 282 18.33 -5.24 13.62
C TYR A 282 19.64 -5.67 12.98
N GLU A 283 19.88 -6.98 12.90
CA GLU A 283 21.01 -7.58 12.20
C GLU A 283 20.71 -7.67 10.69
N VAL A 284 20.96 -6.57 9.97
CA VAL A 284 20.67 -6.44 8.54
C VAL A 284 21.38 -7.51 7.72
N LYS A 285 22.62 -7.86 8.09
CA LYS A 285 23.42 -8.88 7.42
C LYS A 285 22.76 -10.26 7.46
N GLN A 286 22.01 -10.59 8.51
CA GLN A 286 21.31 -11.88 8.63
C GLN A 286 19.96 -11.88 7.90
N LEU A 287 19.28 -10.75 7.87
CA LEU A 287 18.01 -10.58 7.13
C LEU A 287 18.23 -10.32 5.64
N GLU A 288 19.43 -9.90 5.27
CA GLU A 288 19.86 -9.63 3.89
C GLU A 288 18.89 -8.71 3.12
N SER A 289 18.65 -9.07 1.86
CA SER A 289 17.78 -8.31 0.95
C SER A 289 16.30 -8.32 1.34
N ASN A 290 15.90 -9.10 2.33
CA ASN A 290 14.50 -9.14 2.80
C ASN A 290 14.19 -8.01 3.80
N PHE A 291 15.17 -7.45 4.48
CA PHE A 291 14.94 -6.40 5.45
C PHE A 291 14.50 -5.08 4.83
N ARG A 292 13.48 -4.47 5.39
CA ARG A 292 12.98 -3.14 5.06
C ARG A 292 12.65 -2.37 6.32
N VAL A 293 12.72 -1.05 6.19
CA VAL A 293 12.21 -0.12 7.21
C VAL A 293 11.13 0.74 6.57
N ILE A 294 9.93 0.67 7.11
CA ILE A 294 8.85 1.59 6.80
C ILE A 294 8.90 2.72 7.81
N THR A 295 8.90 3.98 7.33
CA THR A 295 8.84 5.15 8.21
C THR A 295 7.64 6.00 7.85
N VAL A 296 6.79 6.30 8.82
CA VAL A 296 5.72 7.28 8.70
C VAL A 296 6.31 8.65 8.99
N LEU A 297 6.64 9.41 7.95
CA LEU A 297 7.32 10.71 8.06
C LEU A 297 6.37 11.89 8.29
N LYS A 298 5.11 11.72 7.93
CA LYS A 298 4.04 12.69 8.15
C LYS A 298 2.75 11.93 8.39
N ASN A 299 2.04 12.33 9.41
CA ASN A 299 0.68 11.90 9.65
C ASN A 299 -0.11 13.08 10.22
N ARG A 300 -1.07 13.60 9.47
CA ARG A 300 -1.86 14.76 9.90
C ARG A 300 -2.82 14.43 11.05
N TYR A 301 -3.12 13.15 11.24
CA TYR A 301 -4.14 12.67 12.17
C TYR A 301 -3.57 11.93 13.38
N GLY A 302 -2.27 11.64 13.40
CA GLY A 302 -1.65 10.84 14.44
C GLY A 302 -0.13 11.03 14.56
N GLU A 303 0.56 10.00 15.05
CA GLU A 303 2.00 10.02 15.24
C GLU A 303 2.77 10.05 13.93
N ALA A 304 3.87 10.76 13.89
CA ALA A 304 4.84 10.80 12.81
C ALA A 304 6.24 10.41 13.32
N ASP A 305 7.19 10.27 12.38
CA ASP A 305 8.57 9.85 12.63
C ASP A 305 8.71 8.46 13.28
N VAL A 306 7.73 7.59 13.04
CA VAL A 306 7.71 6.20 13.54
C VAL A 306 8.31 5.26 12.51
N GLU A 307 9.28 4.45 12.94
CA GLU A 307 9.95 3.44 12.11
C GLU A 307 9.49 2.04 12.46
N ILE A 308 9.22 1.21 11.44
CA ILE A 308 8.77 -0.16 11.56
C ILE A 308 9.70 -1.06 10.76
N GLY A 309 10.37 -2.00 11.45
CA GLY A 309 11.15 -3.04 10.79
C GLY A 309 10.24 -4.09 10.17
N CYS A 310 10.48 -4.39 8.88
CA CYS A 310 9.67 -5.34 8.11
C CYS A 310 10.55 -6.32 7.35
N ALA A 311 10.03 -7.52 7.10
CA ALA A 311 10.50 -8.41 6.06
C ALA A 311 9.69 -8.17 4.77
N PHE A 312 10.39 -8.11 3.63
CA PHE A 312 9.81 -8.05 2.29
C PHE A 312 10.31 -9.21 1.45
N TYR A 313 9.42 -10.08 1.05
CA TYR A 313 9.74 -11.25 0.25
C TYR A 313 9.47 -10.96 -1.23
N GLY A 314 10.53 -10.49 -1.92
CA GLY A 314 10.41 -10.00 -3.30
C GLY A 314 9.92 -11.04 -4.31
N ARG A 315 10.02 -12.34 -4.00
CA ARG A 315 9.55 -13.44 -4.85
C ARG A 315 8.02 -13.48 -4.90
N THR A 316 7.37 -13.33 -3.75
CA THR A 316 5.90 -13.34 -3.61
C THR A 316 5.28 -11.96 -3.60
N GLY A 317 6.03 -10.93 -3.19
CA GLY A 317 5.53 -9.56 -3.00
C GLY A 317 4.96 -9.28 -1.61
N VAL A 318 5.05 -10.25 -0.69
CA VAL A 318 4.48 -10.17 0.66
C VAL A 318 5.38 -9.34 1.59
N PHE A 319 4.74 -8.54 2.43
CA PHE A 319 5.36 -7.83 3.55
C PHE A 319 4.90 -8.40 4.88
N ALA A 320 5.78 -8.35 5.89
CA ALA A 320 5.43 -8.68 7.26
C ALA A 320 6.24 -7.84 8.24
N GLU A 321 5.60 -7.38 9.31
CA GLU A 321 6.29 -6.68 10.38
C GLU A 321 7.12 -7.63 11.22
N LEU A 322 8.36 -7.24 11.48
CA LEU A 322 9.25 -7.98 12.37
C LEU A 322 8.98 -7.61 13.84
N PRO A 323 9.27 -8.53 14.77
CA PRO A 323 9.34 -8.20 16.19
C PRO A 323 10.40 -7.09 16.44
N LYS A 324 10.41 -6.53 17.65
CA LYS A 324 11.48 -5.62 18.05
C LYS A 324 12.83 -6.35 17.99
N PRO A 325 13.95 -5.67 17.73
CA PRO A 325 15.26 -6.32 17.59
C PRO A 325 15.66 -7.20 18.79
N ASN A 326 15.34 -6.75 20.00
CA ASN A 326 15.62 -7.50 21.23
C ASN A 326 14.68 -8.70 21.48
N GLU A 327 13.65 -8.88 20.67
CA GLU A 327 12.73 -10.01 20.71
C GLU A 327 13.08 -11.08 19.64
N ILE A 328 14.04 -10.79 18.76
CA ILE A 328 14.49 -11.72 17.71
C ILE A 328 15.68 -12.50 18.23
N TYR A 329 15.45 -13.77 18.55
CA TYR A 329 16.50 -14.70 18.98
C TYR A 329 17.11 -15.51 17.81
N ASP A 330 16.35 -15.70 16.75
CA ASP A 330 16.77 -16.41 15.53
C ASP A 330 16.32 -15.64 14.29
N TYR A 331 17.26 -15.01 13.63
CA TYR A 331 17.02 -14.25 12.39
C TYR A 331 16.78 -15.17 11.17
N ALA A 332 17.26 -16.43 11.20
CA ALA A 332 17.07 -17.38 10.10
C ALA A 332 15.58 -17.70 9.89
N LYS A 333 14.76 -17.64 10.95
CA LYS A 333 13.31 -17.79 10.88
C LYS A 333 12.68 -16.83 9.85
N TYR A 334 13.22 -15.63 9.70
CA TYR A 334 12.67 -14.55 8.85
C TYR A 334 13.30 -14.49 7.46
N SER A 335 14.13 -15.49 7.08
CA SER A 335 14.78 -15.56 5.76
C SER A 335 13.82 -15.95 4.62
N SER A 336 12.72 -16.63 4.92
CA SER A 336 11.65 -16.98 3.99
C SER A 336 10.28 -16.59 4.55
N PRO A 337 9.23 -16.45 3.72
CA PRO A 337 7.90 -16.07 4.23
C PRO A 337 7.16 -17.20 4.97
N ASN A 338 7.68 -18.43 5.00
CA ASN A 338 6.99 -19.61 5.55
C ASN A 338 6.62 -19.47 7.04
N TRP A 339 7.32 -18.62 7.81
CA TRP A 339 6.97 -18.36 9.19
C TRP A 339 5.61 -17.66 9.35
N LEU A 340 5.09 -17.04 8.28
CA LEU A 340 3.78 -16.40 8.27
C LEU A 340 2.65 -17.42 8.27
N LEU A 341 2.86 -18.58 7.66
CA LEU A 341 1.88 -19.66 7.56
C LEU A 341 1.64 -20.36 8.91
N ASN A 342 2.61 -20.26 9.84
CA ASN A 342 2.54 -20.90 11.17
C ASN A 342 2.01 -19.96 12.26
N LYS A 343 1.65 -18.70 11.94
CA LYS A 343 1.15 -17.73 12.93
C LYS A 343 -0.24 -18.07 13.50
N GLU A 344 -1.08 -18.77 12.74
CA GLU A 344 -2.44 -19.13 13.16
C GLU A 344 -2.43 -20.15 14.30
N ASP A 345 -1.45 -21.07 14.35
CA ASP A 345 -1.31 -22.06 15.41
C ASP A 345 -0.91 -21.42 16.76
N ASP A 346 -0.04 -20.41 16.75
CA ASP A 346 0.40 -19.70 17.95
C ASP A 346 -0.71 -18.84 18.60
N ASN A 347 -1.66 -18.32 17.83
CA ASN A 347 -2.78 -17.52 18.35
C ASN A 347 -3.85 -18.42 18.97
N ASN A 348 -4.16 -19.57 18.38
CA ASN A 348 -5.10 -20.55 18.97
C ASN A 348 -4.57 -21.11 20.31
N VAL A 349 -3.26 -21.29 20.46
CA VAL A 349 -2.65 -21.73 21.75
C VAL A 349 -2.69 -20.64 22.82
N LYS A 350 -2.66 -19.36 22.45
CA LYS A 350 -2.78 -18.24 23.41
C LYS A 350 -4.21 -18.07 23.90
N ASP A 351 -5.19 -18.21 23.03
CA ASP A 351 -6.62 -18.10 23.40
C ASP A 351 -7.06 -19.29 24.26
N GLU A 352 -6.57 -20.51 24.03
CA GLU A 352 -6.80 -21.63 24.93
C GLU A 352 -6.14 -21.46 26.31
N LYS A 353 -4.96 -20.83 26.38
CA LYS A 353 -4.29 -20.54 27.67
C LYS A 353 -4.93 -19.37 28.40
N SER A 354 -5.49 -18.38 27.71
CA SER A 354 -6.24 -17.28 28.33
C SER A 354 -7.59 -17.76 28.88
N ASN A 355 -8.30 -18.61 28.14
CA ASN A 355 -9.56 -19.20 28.62
C ASN A 355 -9.38 -20.18 29.76
N LYS A 356 -8.26 -20.89 29.86
CA LYS A 356 -7.95 -21.73 31.03
C LYS A 356 -7.58 -20.93 32.30
N LYS A 357 -7.02 -19.72 32.15
CA LYS A 357 -6.76 -18.83 33.30
C LYS A 357 -8.01 -18.11 33.81
N SER A 358 -8.97 -17.78 32.94
CA SER A 358 -10.23 -17.16 33.35
C SER A 358 -11.17 -18.13 34.08
N ASN A 359 -11.10 -19.42 33.81
CA ASN A 359 -11.90 -20.46 34.51
C ASN A 359 -11.33 -20.91 35.86
N LEU A 360 -10.12 -20.49 36.25
CA LEU A 360 -9.53 -20.80 37.54
C LEU A 360 -9.77 -19.72 38.61
N ASN A 361 -10.33 -18.57 38.27
CA ASN A 361 -10.61 -17.48 39.20
C ASN A 361 -12.10 -17.40 39.64
N PHE A 362 -12.91 -18.42 39.38
CA PHE A 362 -14.31 -18.48 39.82
C PHE A 362 -14.59 -19.59 40.88
N ILE A 363 -13.53 -20.15 41.47
CA ILE A 363 -13.67 -21.07 42.61
C ILE A 363 -12.66 -20.63 43.68
N LEU A 364 -13.04 -19.63 44.45
CA LEU A 364 -12.64 -19.41 45.86
C LEU A 364 -13.53 -18.32 46.43
#